data_424c5686a9a3761e2447757df0e3fdac
#
_entry.id   424c5686a9a3761e2447757df0e3fdac
#
_cell.length_a   1.000
_cell.length_b   1.000
_cell.length_c   1.000
_cell.angle_alpha   90.00
_cell.angle_beta   90.00
_cell.angle_gamma   90.00
#
_symmetry.space_group_name_H-M   'P 1'
#
loop_
_entity.id
_entity.type
_entity.pdbx_description
1 polymer ?
#
loop_
_entity_poly.entity_id
_entity_poly.type
_entity_poly.pdbx_seq_one_letter_code
_entity_poly.pdbx_strand_id
1 'polypeptide(L)'
;VFPENQQEQVRVQLSNNLVAVLTQQLLPKAFGGGRVLAYELMIATPAVRALIREGKTHQLRSVIQTGGQYGMITMDACLADLYRRKLITYEMGLARAVDPKEFMRLAGAPEGARR
;
A
#
# COMPACT_ATOMS: atom_id res chain seq x y z
N VAL A 1 13.47 19.16 3.93
CA VAL A 1 14.06 18.36 5.02
C VAL A 1 14.15 19.21 6.27
N PHE A 2 13.63 18.69 7.36
CA PHE A 2 13.60 19.40 8.63
C PHE A 2 14.83 19.03 9.48
N PRO A 3 15.37 19.96 10.29
CA PRO A 3 16.35 19.60 11.31
C PRO A 3 15.78 18.52 12.24
N GLU A 4 16.66 17.76 12.87
CA GLU A 4 16.25 16.60 13.66
C GLU A 4 15.20 16.93 14.74
N ASN A 5 15.40 18.03 15.46
CA ASN A 5 14.46 18.44 16.50
C ASN A 5 13.10 18.84 15.94
N GLN A 6 13.08 19.44 14.74
CA GLN A 6 11.83 19.78 14.06
C GLN A 6 11.16 18.54 13.47
N GLN A 7 11.94 17.58 13.02
CA GLN A 7 11.38 16.31 12.54
C GLN A 7 10.61 15.60 13.63
N GLU A 8 11.12 15.60 14.84
CA GLU A 8 10.44 14.98 15.96
C GLU A 8 9.12 15.68 16.25
N GLN A 9 9.11 17.02 16.27
CA GLN A 9 7.88 17.79 16.48
C GLN A 9 6.86 17.51 15.36
N VAL A 10 7.32 17.45 14.13
CA VAL A 10 6.43 17.15 13.00
C VAL A 10 5.80 15.77 13.17
N ARG A 11 6.60 14.77 13.56
CA ARG A 11 6.08 13.42 13.78
C ARG A 11 5.03 13.38 14.87
N VAL A 12 5.24 14.10 15.98
CA VAL A 12 4.27 14.16 17.05
C VAL A 12 2.97 14.79 16.58
N GLN A 13 3.06 15.91 15.85
CA GLN A 13 1.87 16.57 15.33
C GLN A 13 1.12 15.69 14.34
N LEU A 14 1.83 15.00 13.43
CA LEU A 14 1.21 14.08 12.49
C LEU A 14 0.51 12.95 13.22
N SER A 15 1.15 12.36 14.23
CA SER A 15 0.55 11.24 14.97
C SER A 15 -0.74 11.64 15.66
N ASN A 16 -0.87 12.90 16.05
CA ASN A 16 -2.07 13.38 16.75
C ASN A 16 -3.18 13.81 15.80
N ASN A 17 -2.85 14.21 14.57
CA ASN A 17 -3.81 14.83 13.68
C ASN A 17 -4.23 13.96 12.49
N LEU A 18 -3.44 12.97 12.14
CA LEU A 18 -3.80 12.09 11.02
C LEU A 18 -5.00 11.22 11.38
N VAL A 19 -5.92 11.07 10.43
CA VAL A 19 -7.05 10.14 10.51
C VAL A 19 -6.80 8.96 9.59
N ALA A 20 -6.35 9.25 8.37
CA ALA A 20 -6.07 8.21 7.38
C ALA A 20 -5.16 8.78 6.30
N VAL A 21 -4.46 7.90 5.61
CA VAL A 21 -3.65 8.25 4.43
C VAL A 21 -4.07 7.36 3.29
N LEU A 22 -4.46 7.97 2.17
CA LEU A 22 -4.86 7.26 0.96
C LEU A 22 -3.85 7.57 -0.14
N THR A 23 -3.22 6.54 -0.66
CA THR A 23 -2.32 6.64 -1.82
C THR A 23 -2.98 5.97 -3.00
N GLN A 24 -2.98 6.61 -4.16
CA GLN A 24 -3.69 6.13 -5.33
C GLN A 24 -2.81 6.09 -6.56
N GLN A 25 -3.07 5.13 -7.43
CA GLN A 25 -2.46 5.03 -8.75
C GLN A 25 -3.53 4.65 -9.77
N LEU A 26 -3.50 5.30 -10.94
CA LEU A 26 -4.34 4.90 -12.06
C LEU A 26 -3.51 4.05 -13.01
N LEU A 27 -4.05 2.90 -13.37
CA LEU A 27 -3.36 1.95 -14.26
C LEU A 27 -4.24 1.65 -15.47
N PRO A 28 -3.62 1.42 -16.65
CA PRO A 28 -4.40 0.98 -17.79
C PRO A 28 -4.98 -0.41 -17.51
N LYS A 29 -6.23 -0.60 -17.93
CA LYS A 29 -6.87 -1.91 -17.86
C LYS A 29 -6.19 -2.89 -18.81
N ALA A 30 -6.22 -4.16 -18.45
CA ALA A 30 -5.69 -5.23 -19.31
C ALA A 30 -6.49 -5.35 -20.61
N PHE A 31 -7.81 -5.13 -20.54
CA PHE A 31 -8.70 -5.27 -21.69
C PHE A 31 -9.75 -4.17 -21.68
N GLY A 32 -10.24 -3.82 -22.86
CA GLY A 32 -11.38 -2.92 -22.99
C GLY A 32 -11.06 -1.45 -22.92
N GLY A 33 -9.82 -1.07 -22.78
CA GLY A 33 -9.42 0.33 -22.64
C GLY A 33 -9.80 0.93 -21.30
N GLY A 34 -9.46 2.19 -21.10
CA GLY A 34 -9.72 2.86 -19.83
C GLY A 34 -8.70 2.52 -18.76
N ARG A 35 -8.96 3.04 -17.58
CA ARG A 35 -8.03 2.87 -16.43
C ARG A 35 -8.78 2.37 -15.22
N VAL A 36 -8.02 1.78 -14.30
CA VAL A 36 -8.54 1.28 -13.04
C VAL A 36 -7.70 1.86 -11.91
N LEU A 37 -8.32 2.07 -10.75
CA LEU A 37 -7.68 2.65 -9.59
C LEU A 37 -7.08 1.55 -8.71
N ALA A 38 -5.80 1.68 -8.39
CA ALA A 38 -5.18 0.94 -7.31
C ALA A 38 -4.93 1.89 -6.16
N TYR A 39 -5.05 1.42 -4.93
CA TYR A 39 -4.89 2.29 -3.77
C TYR A 39 -4.30 1.54 -2.59
N GLU A 40 -3.68 2.33 -1.71
CA GLU A 40 -3.24 1.88 -0.39
C GLU A 40 -3.92 2.77 0.64
N LEU A 41 -4.48 2.16 1.66
CA LEU A 41 -5.18 2.89 2.72
C LEU A 41 -4.59 2.53 4.07
N MET A 42 -4.18 3.55 4.82
CA MET A 42 -3.70 3.43 6.19
C MET A 42 -4.63 4.22 7.09
N ILE A 43 -5.17 3.56 8.10
CA ILE A 43 -6.01 4.21 9.11
C ILE A 43 -5.15 4.50 10.33
N ALA A 44 -5.32 5.69 10.90
CA ALA A 44 -4.52 6.12 12.05
C ALA A 44 -5.05 5.50 13.35
N THR A 45 -4.83 4.19 13.48
CA THR A 45 -5.10 3.47 14.72
C THR A 45 -4.06 3.85 15.77
N PRO A 46 -4.29 3.52 17.07
CA PRO A 46 -3.28 3.76 18.09
C PRO A 46 -1.92 3.16 17.74
N ALA A 47 -1.88 1.97 17.13
CA ALA A 47 -0.62 1.34 16.73
C ALA A 47 0.09 2.18 15.66
N VAL A 48 -0.63 2.67 14.66
CA VAL A 48 -0.07 3.52 13.61
C VAL A 48 0.43 4.84 14.21
N ARG A 49 -0.36 5.45 15.08
CA ARG A 49 0.02 6.71 15.72
C ARG A 49 1.30 6.56 16.54
N ALA A 50 1.43 5.45 17.25
CA ALA A 50 2.63 5.18 18.04
C ALA A 50 3.86 5.06 17.15
N LEU A 51 3.76 4.35 16.03
CA LEU A 51 4.87 4.18 15.10
C LEU A 51 5.31 5.51 14.49
N ILE A 52 4.35 6.35 14.11
CA ILE A 52 4.66 7.67 13.55
C ILE A 52 5.36 8.53 14.59
N ARG A 53 4.81 8.58 15.81
CA ARG A 53 5.37 9.39 16.89
C ARG A 53 6.80 8.97 17.22
N GLU A 54 7.07 7.65 17.20
CA GLU A 54 8.38 7.10 17.54
C GLU A 54 9.35 7.11 16.34
N GLY A 55 8.89 7.53 15.18
CA GLY A 55 9.72 7.55 13.99
C GLY A 55 9.98 6.18 13.38
N LYS A 56 9.18 5.19 13.73
CA LYS A 56 9.33 3.80 13.24
C LYS A 56 8.48 3.57 12.01
N THR A 57 8.57 4.47 11.05
CA THR A 57 7.72 4.41 9.85
C THR A 57 7.97 3.18 8.99
N HIS A 58 9.16 2.59 9.08
CA HIS A 58 9.47 1.37 8.35
C HIS A 58 8.61 0.18 8.79
N GLN A 59 7.97 0.24 9.95
CA GLN A 59 7.10 -0.82 10.46
C GLN A 59 5.64 -0.62 10.05
N LEU A 60 5.30 0.51 9.41
CA LEU A 60 3.91 0.80 9.05
C LEU A 60 3.34 -0.22 8.07
N ARG A 61 4.16 -0.70 7.13
CA ARG A 61 3.68 -1.67 6.16
C ARG A 61 3.14 -2.93 6.83
N SER A 62 3.84 -3.44 7.84
CA SER A 62 3.37 -4.61 8.56
C SER A 62 2.03 -4.36 9.25
N VAL A 63 1.86 -3.17 9.83
CA VAL A 63 0.60 -2.81 10.48
C VAL A 63 -0.53 -2.72 9.46
N ILE A 64 -0.27 -2.14 8.28
CA ILE A 64 -1.27 -2.06 7.21
C ILE A 64 -1.65 -3.46 6.75
N GLN A 65 -0.67 -4.35 6.55
CA GLN A 65 -0.92 -5.72 6.10
C GLN A 65 -1.85 -6.48 7.03
N THR A 66 -1.75 -6.23 8.33
CA THR A 66 -2.57 -6.91 9.33
C THR A 66 -3.81 -6.12 9.72
N GLY A 67 -4.01 -4.94 9.14
CA GLY A 67 -5.08 -4.03 9.53
C GLY A 67 -6.35 -4.14 8.71
N GLY A 68 -6.57 -5.29 8.03
CA GLY A 68 -7.74 -5.46 7.16
C GLY A 68 -9.06 -5.26 7.87
N GLN A 69 -9.14 -5.62 9.15
CA GLN A 69 -10.35 -5.42 9.93
C GLN A 69 -10.73 -3.95 10.09
N TYR A 70 -9.76 -3.04 9.89
CA TYR A 70 -10.00 -1.59 9.93
C TYR A 70 -10.14 -1.00 8.53
N GLY A 71 -10.13 -1.83 7.49
CA GLY A 71 -10.20 -1.38 6.11
C GLY A 71 -8.86 -1.01 5.49
N MET A 72 -7.76 -1.28 6.18
CA MET A 72 -6.42 -1.00 5.63
C MET A 72 -6.07 -1.99 4.52
N ILE A 73 -5.38 -1.50 3.50
CA ILE A 73 -4.89 -2.33 2.41
C ILE A 73 -3.56 -1.76 1.90
N THR A 74 -2.60 -2.64 1.63
CA THR A 74 -1.35 -2.21 1.00
C THR A 74 -1.54 -2.08 -0.51
N MET A 75 -0.69 -1.26 -1.14
CA MET A 75 -0.71 -1.14 -2.60
C MET A 75 -0.52 -2.50 -3.26
N ASP A 76 0.41 -3.32 -2.74
CA ASP A 76 0.70 -4.63 -3.32
C ASP A 76 -0.50 -5.57 -3.23
N ALA A 77 -1.23 -5.54 -2.12
CA ALA A 77 -2.44 -6.34 -1.97
C ALA A 77 -3.53 -5.88 -2.94
N CYS A 78 -3.68 -4.58 -3.12
CA CYS A 78 -4.65 -4.04 -4.06
C CYS A 78 -4.30 -4.43 -5.50
N LEU A 79 -3.02 -4.30 -5.88
CA LEU A 79 -2.56 -4.68 -7.20
C LEU A 79 -2.78 -6.17 -7.46
N ALA A 80 -2.49 -7.01 -6.47
CA ALA A 80 -2.70 -8.45 -6.60
C ALA A 80 -4.19 -8.79 -6.80
N ASP A 81 -5.06 -8.09 -6.08
CA ASP A 81 -6.50 -8.28 -6.24
C ASP A 81 -6.96 -7.87 -7.64
N LEU A 82 -6.49 -6.72 -8.13
CA LEU A 82 -6.82 -6.28 -9.48
C LEU A 82 -6.36 -7.27 -10.55
N TYR A 83 -5.17 -7.83 -10.37
CA TYR A 83 -4.67 -8.86 -11.28
C TYR A 83 -5.57 -10.12 -11.23
N ARG A 84 -5.89 -10.60 -10.04
CA ARG A 84 -6.74 -11.80 -9.89
C ARG A 84 -8.13 -11.59 -10.50
N ARG A 85 -8.61 -10.36 -10.48
CA ARG A 85 -9.89 -10.00 -11.13
C ARG A 85 -9.73 -9.73 -12.62
N LYS A 86 -8.52 -9.89 -13.14
CA LYS A 86 -8.18 -9.72 -14.57
C LYS A 86 -8.36 -8.29 -15.07
N LEU A 87 -8.28 -7.32 -14.16
CA LEU A 87 -8.40 -5.91 -14.52
C LEU A 87 -7.07 -5.30 -14.96
N ILE A 88 -5.94 -5.84 -14.49
CA ILE A 88 -4.60 -5.45 -14.92
C ILE A 88 -3.79 -6.69 -15.27
N THR A 89 -2.71 -6.49 -16.02
CA THR A 89 -1.78 -7.59 -16.33
C THR A 89 -0.85 -7.83 -15.15
N TYR A 90 -0.25 -9.03 -15.11
CA TYR A 90 0.74 -9.36 -14.09
C TYR A 90 1.93 -8.40 -14.16
N GLU A 91 2.38 -8.12 -15.38
CA GLU A 91 3.52 -7.23 -15.62
C GLU A 91 3.25 -5.82 -15.10
N MET A 92 2.03 -5.33 -15.30
CA MET A 92 1.67 -4.00 -14.80
C MET A 92 1.67 -3.96 -13.27
N GLY A 93 1.08 -4.97 -12.65
CA GLY A 93 1.09 -5.06 -11.19
C GLY A 93 2.50 -5.12 -10.62
N LEU A 94 3.35 -5.95 -11.24
CA LEU A 94 4.73 -6.10 -10.80
C LEU A 94 5.52 -4.79 -10.95
N ALA A 95 5.29 -4.07 -12.07
CA ALA A 95 5.99 -2.82 -12.34
C ALA A 95 5.60 -1.71 -11.35
N ARG A 96 4.39 -1.76 -10.82
CA ARG A 96 3.88 -0.73 -9.90
C ARG A 96 3.96 -1.13 -8.44
N ALA A 97 4.36 -2.37 -8.14
CA ALA A 97 4.43 -2.87 -6.79
C ALA A 97 5.48 -2.11 -5.97
N VAL A 98 5.16 -1.85 -4.72
CA VAL A 98 6.09 -1.27 -3.76
C VAL A 98 7.14 -2.31 -3.38
N ASP A 99 6.68 -3.55 -3.16
CA ASP A 99 7.54 -4.70 -2.90
C ASP A 99 7.17 -5.79 -3.90
N PRO A 100 7.94 -5.94 -4.98
CA PRO A 100 7.61 -6.92 -6.01
C PRO A 100 7.47 -8.34 -5.48
N LYS A 101 8.27 -8.73 -4.50
CA LYS A 101 8.19 -10.07 -3.91
C LYS A 101 6.85 -10.27 -3.20
N GLU A 102 6.37 -9.26 -2.51
CA GLU A 102 5.09 -9.32 -1.84
C GLU A 102 3.95 -9.41 -2.85
N PHE A 103 4.03 -8.63 -3.93
CA PHE A 103 3.05 -8.74 -5.01
C PHE A 103 3.02 -10.15 -5.60
N MET A 104 4.18 -10.71 -5.87
CA MET A 104 4.27 -12.07 -6.43
C MET A 104 3.68 -13.10 -5.48
N ARG A 105 3.95 -12.97 -4.18
CA ARG A 105 3.40 -13.86 -3.18
C ARG A 105 1.87 -13.79 -3.16
N LEU A 106 1.32 -12.59 -3.19
CA LEU A 106 -0.13 -12.39 -3.10
C LEU A 106 -0.84 -12.73 -4.40
N ALA A 107 -0.24 -12.43 -5.54
CA ALA A 107 -0.85 -12.66 -6.85
C ALA A 107 -0.73 -14.12 -7.30
N GLY A 108 0.27 -14.81 -6.84
CA GLY A 108 0.59 -16.16 -7.31
C GLY A 108 1.40 -16.12 -8.60
N ALA A 109 1.49 -17.26 -9.28
CA ALA A 109 2.23 -17.35 -10.52
C ALA A 109 1.48 -16.61 -11.65
N PRO A 110 2.22 -16.00 -12.60
CA PRO A 110 1.56 -15.37 -13.74
C PRO A 110 0.75 -16.38 -14.52
N GLU A 111 -0.39 -15.90 -15.07
CA GLU A 111 -1.23 -16.74 -15.92
C GLU A 111 -0.41 -17.16 -17.14
N GLY A 112 -0.48 -18.46 -17.47
CA GLY A 112 0.28 -19.03 -18.57
C GLY A 112 1.68 -19.51 -18.21
N ALA A 113 2.20 -19.17 -17.02
CA ALA A 113 3.51 -19.61 -16.57
C ALA A 113 3.46 -20.91 -15.77
N ARG A 114 2.31 -21.43 -15.50
CA ARG A 114 2.15 -22.64 -14.69
C ARG A 114 2.56 -23.87 -15.45
N ARG A 115 3.18 -24.79 -14.74
CA ARG A 115 3.57 -26.08 -15.27
C ARG A 115 3.02 -27.19 -14.41
#